data_62fe000879083fe1365f39172fa68e6a
#
_entry.id   62fe000879083fe1365f39172fa68e6a
#
_cell.length_a   1.000
_cell.length_b   1.000
_cell.length_c   1.000
_cell.angle_alpha   90.00
_cell.angle_beta   90.00
_cell.angle_gamma   90.00
#
_symmetry.space_group_name_H-M   'P 1'
#
loop_
_entity.id
_entity.type
_entity.pdbx_description
1 polymer ?
#
loop_
_entity_poly.entity_id
_entity_poly.type
_entity_poly.pdbx_seq_one_letter_code
_entity_poly.pdbx_strand_id
1 'polypeptide(L)'
;MNRLSVFLVTMLSSLTTMADWEVNMPRGVTPTANAAYDLHMLIFYITVVIGIVVFGVMFYSIFYHRKSKGAKPASFHESTTVEIIWTVIPFVILVGMAIPATKTLIMMEDTRNSEITLKVTGYQWMWKYDYVEDDVAFFSKLDSDSNEARQLGSKKDVNKVDNYLLNVDNEVVLPTDTKIRILLTASDVTVSYTHLTLPTIYSV
;
A
#
# COMPACT_ATOMS: atom_id res chain seq x y z
N MET A 1 20.29 23.28 31.34
CA MET A 1 20.13 22.34 30.24
C MET A 1 20.47 23.06 28.93
N ASN A 2 21.42 22.56 28.18
CA ASN A 2 21.79 23.18 26.90
C ASN A 2 20.65 22.99 25.87
N ARG A 3 20.44 23.98 24.97
CA ARG A 3 19.40 23.94 23.95
C ARG A 3 19.44 22.64 23.11
N LEU A 4 20.65 22.08 22.92
CA LEU A 4 20.86 20.80 22.25
C LEU A 4 20.30 19.61 23.04
N SER A 5 20.46 19.63 24.39
CA SER A 5 19.93 18.57 25.25
C SER A 5 18.40 18.56 25.27
N VAL A 6 17.77 19.75 25.26
CA VAL A 6 16.30 19.88 25.17
C VAL A 6 15.80 19.35 23.81
N PHE A 7 16.47 19.70 22.70
CA PHE A 7 16.15 19.25 21.37
C PHE A 7 16.28 17.71 21.24
N LEU A 8 17.35 17.13 21.77
CA LEU A 8 17.56 15.68 21.80
C LEU A 8 16.51 14.95 22.66
N VAL A 9 16.15 15.50 23.81
CA VAL A 9 15.12 14.91 24.68
C VAL A 9 13.73 15.00 24.03
N THR A 10 13.38 16.12 23.39
CA THR A 10 12.11 16.22 22.65
C THR A 10 12.07 15.33 21.41
N MET A 11 13.18 15.12 20.70
CA MET A 11 13.27 14.16 19.62
C MET A 11 13.14 12.71 20.10
N LEU A 12 13.76 12.37 21.25
CA LEU A 12 13.65 11.04 21.83
C LEU A 12 12.26 10.76 22.43
N SER A 13 11.58 11.77 22.99
CA SER A 13 10.24 11.61 23.54
C SER A 13 9.15 11.47 22.44
N SER A 14 9.39 11.96 21.23
CA SER A 14 8.49 11.74 20.11
C SER A 14 8.53 10.30 19.54
N LEU A 15 9.55 9.52 19.91
CA LEU A 15 9.65 8.10 19.54
C LEU A 15 8.77 7.17 20.39
N THR A 16 8.17 7.68 21.47
CA THR A 16 7.30 6.89 22.37
C THR A 16 5.81 7.05 22.10
N THR A 17 5.41 7.82 21.11
CA THR A 17 4.04 7.74 20.59
C THR A 17 3.93 6.48 19.75
N MET A 18 3.74 5.36 20.42
CA MET A 18 3.36 4.09 19.83
C MET A 18 1.92 4.21 19.29
N ALA A 19 1.76 4.87 18.17
CA ALA A 19 0.71 4.48 17.26
C ALA A 19 1.23 3.21 16.59
N ASP A 20 0.46 2.15 16.57
CA ASP A 20 0.72 0.93 15.77
C ASP A 20 0.61 1.28 14.28
N TRP A 21 1.46 2.19 13.83
CA TRP A 21 1.56 2.54 12.44
C TRP A 21 2.55 1.57 11.80
N GLU A 22 2.03 0.54 11.22
CA GLU A 22 2.80 -0.24 10.26
C GLU A 22 3.13 0.66 9.07
N VAL A 23 4.34 1.21 9.06
CA VAL A 23 4.83 2.12 8.00
C VAL A 23 5.06 1.38 6.69
N ASN A 24 4.97 0.05 6.70
CA ASN A 24 5.18 -0.80 5.54
C ASN A 24 3.85 -1.46 5.11
N MET A 25 3.83 -2.01 3.90
CA MET A 25 2.73 -2.84 3.42
C MET A 25 2.51 -4.03 4.38
N PRO A 26 1.30 -4.27 4.90
CA PRO A 26 1.03 -5.42 5.76
C PRO A 26 1.17 -6.73 4.98
N ARG A 27 1.54 -7.80 5.66
CA ARG A 27 1.53 -9.14 5.06
C ARG A 27 0.10 -9.59 4.83
N GLY A 28 -0.15 -10.16 3.67
CA GLY A 28 -1.46 -10.69 3.33
C GLY A 28 -1.68 -12.10 3.87
N VAL A 29 -2.95 -12.52 3.86
CA VAL A 29 -3.37 -13.87 4.29
C VAL A 29 -3.36 -14.85 3.11
N THR A 30 -3.48 -14.34 1.87
CA THR A 30 -3.53 -15.16 0.65
C THR A 30 -2.14 -15.35 0.02
N PRO A 31 -1.92 -16.43 -0.74
CA PRO A 31 -0.67 -16.62 -1.49
C PRO A 31 -0.36 -15.47 -2.45
N THR A 32 -1.38 -14.91 -3.11
CA THR A 32 -1.25 -13.77 -4.03
C THR A 32 -0.82 -12.50 -3.30
N ALA A 33 -1.42 -12.21 -2.14
CA ALA A 33 -1.06 -11.06 -1.32
C ALA A 33 0.37 -11.18 -0.77
N ASN A 34 0.79 -12.39 -0.37
CA ASN A 34 2.18 -12.61 0.05
C ASN A 34 3.17 -12.46 -1.10
N ALA A 35 2.85 -12.91 -2.30
CA ALA A 35 3.70 -12.71 -3.47
C ALA A 35 3.82 -11.21 -3.84
N ALA A 36 2.74 -10.45 -3.70
CA ALA A 36 2.76 -8.99 -3.87
C ALA A 36 3.64 -8.31 -2.81
N TYR A 37 3.55 -8.75 -1.55
CA TYR A 37 4.41 -8.28 -0.46
C TYR A 37 5.89 -8.57 -0.73
N ASP A 38 6.22 -9.79 -1.12
CA ASP A 38 7.61 -10.19 -1.39
C ASP A 38 8.20 -9.39 -2.57
N LEU A 39 7.40 -9.14 -3.61
CA LEU A 39 7.79 -8.27 -4.72
C LEU A 39 7.99 -6.83 -4.26
N HIS A 40 7.09 -6.29 -3.44
CA HIS A 40 7.24 -4.96 -2.85
C HIS A 40 8.53 -4.85 -2.05
N MET A 41 8.83 -5.81 -1.19
CA MET A 41 10.05 -5.81 -0.38
C MET A 41 11.32 -5.91 -1.23
N LEU A 42 11.31 -6.70 -2.30
CA LEU A 42 12.43 -6.77 -3.25
C LEU A 42 12.70 -5.38 -3.86
N ILE A 43 11.66 -4.73 -4.38
CA ILE A 43 11.77 -3.39 -4.98
C ILE A 43 12.23 -2.37 -3.93
N PHE A 44 11.68 -2.45 -2.73
CA PHE A 44 12.05 -1.57 -1.62
C PHE A 44 13.53 -1.66 -1.28
N TYR A 45 14.09 -2.88 -1.13
CA TYR A 45 15.52 -3.05 -0.85
C TYR A 45 16.40 -2.51 -1.98
N ILE A 46 16.05 -2.75 -3.24
CA ILE A 46 16.76 -2.18 -4.40
C ILE A 46 16.76 -0.65 -4.31
N THR A 47 15.60 -0.05 -4.03
CA THR A 47 15.44 1.41 -3.90
C THR A 47 16.27 1.98 -2.74
N VAL A 48 16.31 1.28 -1.61
CA VAL A 48 17.15 1.67 -0.46
C VAL A 48 18.63 1.67 -0.82
N VAL A 49 19.10 0.63 -1.52
CA VAL A 49 20.51 0.56 -1.96
C VAL A 49 20.84 1.71 -2.91
N ILE A 50 19.96 1.99 -3.89
CA ILE A 50 20.13 3.13 -4.80
C ILE A 50 20.16 4.43 -4.00
N GLY A 51 19.23 4.61 -3.05
CA GLY A 51 19.18 5.79 -2.18
C GLY A 51 20.47 5.99 -1.39
N ILE A 52 20.98 4.94 -0.76
CA ILE A 52 22.25 5.01 -0.01
C ILE A 52 23.41 5.44 -0.92
N VAL A 53 23.52 4.89 -2.12
CA VAL A 53 24.59 5.23 -3.06
C VAL A 53 24.46 6.69 -3.51
N VAL A 54 23.29 7.10 -3.98
CA VAL A 54 23.05 8.45 -4.53
C VAL A 54 23.22 9.50 -3.45
N PHE A 55 22.53 9.36 -2.30
CA PHE A 55 22.67 10.31 -1.19
C PHE A 55 24.07 10.28 -0.58
N GLY A 56 24.71 9.13 -0.53
CA GLY A 56 26.09 9.00 -0.08
C GLY A 56 27.06 9.85 -0.91
N VAL A 57 26.97 9.74 -2.24
CA VAL A 57 27.78 10.55 -3.17
C VAL A 57 27.44 12.04 -3.03
N MET A 58 26.15 12.36 -2.91
CA MET A 58 25.71 13.74 -2.74
C MET A 58 26.25 14.36 -1.45
N PHE A 59 26.09 13.70 -0.31
CA PHE A 59 26.59 14.19 0.98
C PHE A 59 28.13 14.26 1.00
N TYR A 60 28.81 13.25 0.42
CA TYR A 60 30.25 13.31 0.24
C TYR A 60 30.67 14.58 -0.50
N SER A 61 30.01 14.89 -1.61
CA SER A 61 30.29 16.08 -2.40
C SER A 61 30.05 17.37 -1.60
N ILE A 62 28.92 17.46 -0.87
CA ILE A 62 28.60 18.62 -0.05
C ILE A 62 29.64 18.86 1.04
N PHE A 63 30.12 17.81 1.70
CA PHE A 63 31.05 17.95 2.82
C PHE A 63 32.49 18.18 2.37
N TYR A 64 32.94 17.51 1.31
CA TYR A 64 34.35 17.55 0.90
C TYR A 64 34.65 18.59 -0.17
N HIS A 65 33.71 18.91 -1.06
CA HIS A 65 33.91 19.86 -2.14
C HIS A 65 33.35 21.26 -1.87
N ARG A 66 33.05 21.61 -0.63
CA ARG A 66 32.55 22.94 -0.27
C ARG A 66 33.63 24.01 -0.42
N LYS A 67 33.25 25.22 -0.83
CA LYS A 67 34.15 26.37 -1.04
C LYS A 67 35.01 26.69 0.19
N SER A 68 34.48 26.52 1.41
CA SER A 68 35.19 26.77 2.67
C SER A 68 36.38 25.84 2.90
N LYS A 69 36.50 24.73 2.19
CA LYS A 69 37.65 23.80 2.21
C LYS A 69 38.65 24.07 1.07
N GLY A 70 38.48 25.17 0.31
CA GLY A 70 39.38 25.51 -0.81
C GLY A 70 39.18 24.64 -2.04
N ALA A 71 38.08 23.93 -2.18
CA ALA A 71 37.81 23.11 -3.35
C ALA A 71 37.76 23.96 -4.61
N LYS A 72 38.53 23.55 -5.64
CA LYS A 72 38.53 24.18 -6.95
C LYS A 72 37.49 23.50 -7.83
N PRO A 73 36.69 24.25 -8.61
CA PRO A 73 35.77 23.67 -9.57
C PRO A 73 36.50 22.82 -10.59
N ALA A 74 35.93 21.66 -10.96
CA ALA A 74 36.46 20.88 -12.06
C ALA A 74 36.15 21.57 -13.40
N SER A 75 37.03 21.38 -14.38
CA SER A 75 36.93 22.01 -15.70
C SER A 75 36.31 21.10 -16.78
N PHE A 76 35.86 19.89 -16.41
CA PHE A 76 35.19 18.99 -17.35
C PHE A 76 33.72 19.40 -17.51
N HIS A 77 33.19 19.28 -18.72
CA HIS A 77 31.80 19.62 -19.02
C HIS A 77 30.93 18.40 -19.26
N GLU A 78 31.48 17.31 -19.76
CA GLU A 78 30.77 16.06 -20.09
C GLU A 78 31.65 14.83 -19.91
N SER A 79 31.04 13.68 -19.74
CA SER A 79 31.72 12.38 -19.71
C SER A 79 30.80 11.29 -20.22
N THR A 80 30.97 10.91 -21.47
CA THR A 80 30.18 9.88 -22.16
C THR A 80 30.21 8.53 -21.39
N THR A 81 31.34 8.20 -20.77
CA THR A 81 31.45 6.97 -19.97
C THR A 81 30.50 7.00 -18.76
N VAL A 82 30.45 8.12 -18.05
CA VAL A 82 29.54 8.27 -16.89
C VAL A 82 28.08 8.24 -17.33
N GLU A 83 27.78 8.87 -18.48
CA GLU A 83 26.44 8.88 -19.07
C GLU A 83 25.95 7.48 -19.41
N ILE A 84 26.79 6.68 -20.04
CA ILE A 84 26.48 5.28 -20.34
C ILE A 84 26.25 4.49 -19.04
N ILE A 85 27.09 4.67 -18.03
CA ILE A 85 26.98 3.96 -16.77
C ILE A 85 25.63 4.25 -16.07
N TRP A 86 25.27 5.52 -15.92
CA TRP A 86 24.02 5.87 -15.22
C TRP A 86 22.76 5.57 -16.04
N THR A 87 22.88 5.34 -17.34
CA THR A 87 21.79 4.87 -18.19
C THR A 87 21.63 3.35 -18.15
N VAL A 88 22.74 2.62 -18.28
CA VAL A 88 22.74 1.16 -18.37
C VAL A 88 22.39 0.50 -17.02
N ILE A 89 22.89 1.02 -15.90
CA ILE A 89 22.63 0.43 -14.58
C ILE A 89 21.12 0.44 -14.25
N PRO A 90 20.39 1.57 -14.31
CA PRO A 90 18.96 1.56 -14.08
C PRO A 90 18.19 0.69 -15.06
N PHE A 91 18.57 0.68 -16.33
CA PHE A 91 17.95 -0.17 -17.35
C PHE A 91 18.05 -1.66 -17.00
N VAL A 92 19.23 -2.13 -16.59
CA VAL A 92 19.45 -3.53 -16.18
C VAL A 92 18.63 -3.85 -14.92
N ILE A 93 18.55 -2.93 -13.96
CA ILE A 93 17.73 -3.10 -12.76
C ILE A 93 16.25 -3.24 -13.15
N LEU A 94 15.72 -2.39 -14.03
CA LEU A 94 14.34 -2.45 -14.49
C LEU A 94 14.02 -3.77 -15.21
N VAL A 95 14.89 -4.22 -16.10
CA VAL A 95 14.74 -5.52 -16.79
C VAL A 95 14.75 -6.67 -15.77
N GLY A 96 15.67 -6.62 -14.80
CA GLY A 96 15.75 -7.61 -13.73
C GLY A 96 14.49 -7.67 -12.85
N MET A 97 13.87 -6.52 -12.57
CA MET A 97 12.62 -6.43 -11.82
C MET A 97 11.39 -6.85 -12.65
N ALA A 98 11.41 -6.67 -13.95
CA ALA A 98 10.30 -7.04 -14.83
C ALA A 98 9.97 -8.54 -14.76
N ILE A 99 10.98 -9.39 -14.59
CA ILE A 99 10.79 -10.85 -14.53
C ILE A 99 9.93 -11.27 -13.32
N PRO A 100 10.29 -10.97 -12.06
CA PRO A 100 9.46 -11.31 -10.92
C PRO A 100 8.11 -10.57 -10.93
N ALA A 101 8.06 -9.32 -11.39
CA ALA A 101 6.82 -8.56 -11.50
C ALA A 101 5.81 -9.22 -12.45
N THR A 102 6.25 -9.63 -13.63
CA THR A 102 5.40 -10.36 -14.61
C THR A 102 4.91 -11.70 -14.04
N LYS A 103 5.77 -12.42 -13.32
CA LYS A 103 5.40 -13.69 -12.69
C LYS A 103 4.31 -13.50 -11.63
N THR A 104 4.42 -12.50 -10.79
CA THR A 104 3.42 -12.16 -9.78
C THR A 104 2.11 -11.69 -10.44
N LEU A 105 2.18 -10.86 -11.47
CA LEU A 105 1.00 -10.40 -12.21
C LEU A 105 0.22 -11.57 -12.82
N ILE A 106 0.89 -12.48 -13.51
CA ILE A 106 0.24 -13.68 -14.11
C ILE A 106 -0.42 -14.54 -13.02
N MET A 107 0.21 -14.67 -11.85
CA MET A 107 -0.36 -15.40 -10.73
C MET A 107 -1.60 -14.71 -10.16
N MET A 108 -1.61 -13.38 -10.09
CA MET A 108 -2.75 -12.59 -9.60
C MET A 108 -3.93 -12.62 -10.56
N GLU A 109 -3.67 -12.67 -11.86
CA GLU A 109 -4.70 -12.73 -12.91
C GLU A 109 -5.27 -14.14 -13.15
N ASP A 110 -4.70 -15.16 -12.52
CA ASP A 110 -5.19 -16.53 -12.70
C ASP A 110 -6.49 -16.77 -11.93
N THR A 111 -7.61 -16.60 -12.63
CA THR A 111 -8.97 -16.83 -12.13
C THR A 111 -9.50 -18.24 -12.46
N ARG A 112 -8.67 -19.12 -13.00
CA ARG A 112 -9.08 -20.49 -13.36
C ARG A 112 -9.29 -21.34 -12.11
N ASN A 113 -10.21 -22.29 -12.20
CA ASN A 113 -10.54 -23.23 -11.13
C ASN A 113 -10.96 -22.53 -9.83
N SER A 114 -11.75 -21.45 -9.92
CA SER A 114 -12.45 -20.89 -8.76
C SER A 114 -13.62 -21.79 -8.38
N GLU A 115 -13.80 -22.01 -7.09
CA GLU A 115 -14.89 -22.81 -6.53
C GLU A 115 -16.16 -21.98 -6.37
N ILE A 116 -16.00 -20.69 -6.09
CA ILE A 116 -17.09 -19.73 -5.89
C ILE A 116 -16.84 -18.50 -6.75
N THR A 117 -17.90 -17.98 -7.35
CA THR A 117 -17.88 -16.69 -8.06
C THR A 117 -18.77 -15.70 -7.31
N LEU A 118 -18.14 -14.65 -6.77
CA LEU A 118 -18.82 -13.54 -6.10
C LEU A 118 -18.82 -12.32 -7.03
N LYS A 119 -20.00 -11.87 -7.45
CA LYS A 119 -20.14 -10.61 -8.17
C LYS A 119 -20.40 -9.48 -7.20
N VAL A 120 -19.54 -8.47 -7.22
CA VAL A 120 -19.60 -7.29 -6.37
C VAL A 120 -19.95 -6.08 -7.23
N THR A 121 -21.09 -5.45 -6.96
CA THR A 121 -21.56 -4.28 -7.68
C THR A 121 -21.57 -3.06 -6.75
N GLY A 122 -20.80 -2.02 -7.12
CA GLY A 122 -20.77 -0.76 -6.40
C GLY A 122 -21.96 0.12 -6.73
N TYR A 123 -22.58 0.67 -5.72
CA TYR A 123 -23.62 1.70 -5.78
C TYR A 123 -23.22 2.90 -4.94
N GLN A 124 -23.77 4.05 -5.19
CA GLN A 124 -23.56 5.18 -4.30
C GLN A 124 -24.11 4.86 -2.92
N TRP A 125 -23.18 4.68 -2.11
CA TRP A 125 -22.87 4.47 -0.72
C TRP A 125 -23.30 3.09 -0.20
N MET A 126 -23.34 2.06 -1.06
CA MET A 126 -23.55 0.66 -0.67
C MET A 126 -22.96 -0.31 -1.68
N TRP A 127 -22.87 -1.56 -1.28
CA TRP A 127 -22.39 -2.65 -2.11
C TRP A 127 -23.48 -3.70 -2.28
N LYS A 128 -23.56 -4.27 -3.49
CA LYS A 128 -24.38 -5.45 -3.72
C LYS A 128 -23.45 -6.64 -3.95
N TYR A 129 -23.72 -7.72 -3.25
CA TYR A 129 -23.02 -8.99 -3.38
C TYR A 129 -23.99 -10.02 -3.97
N ASP A 130 -23.52 -10.68 -5.03
CA ASP A 130 -24.25 -11.77 -5.69
C ASP A 130 -23.35 -13.01 -5.67
N TYR A 131 -23.75 -14.07 -4.96
CA TYR A 131 -23.15 -15.42 -5.05
C TYR A 131 -23.77 -16.12 -6.24
N VAL A 132 -23.02 -16.16 -7.35
CA VAL A 132 -23.56 -16.53 -8.66
C VAL A 132 -24.05 -17.97 -8.71
N GLU A 133 -23.38 -18.88 -8.02
CA GLU A 133 -23.72 -20.30 -7.99
C GLU A 133 -24.90 -20.62 -7.07
N ASP A 134 -25.10 -19.83 -6.02
CA ASP A 134 -26.11 -20.09 -4.96
C ASP A 134 -27.38 -19.26 -5.15
N ASP A 135 -27.46 -18.39 -6.14
CA ASP A 135 -28.57 -17.43 -6.39
C ASP A 135 -28.93 -16.58 -5.16
N VAL A 136 -27.91 -16.27 -4.35
CA VAL A 136 -28.03 -15.42 -3.16
C VAL A 136 -27.50 -14.04 -3.47
N ALA A 137 -28.32 -13.02 -3.28
CA ALA A 137 -27.94 -11.63 -3.48
C ALA A 137 -28.45 -10.73 -2.38
N PHE A 138 -27.62 -9.80 -1.90
CA PHE A 138 -27.99 -8.84 -0.89
C PHE A 138 -27.22 -7.53 -1.02
N PHE A 139 -27.75 -6.48 -0.37
CA PHE A 139 -27.05 -5.22 -0.24
C PHE A 139 -26.37 -5.13 1.13
N SER A 140 -25.19 -4.56 1.13
CA SER A 140 -24.40 -4.24 2.33
C SER A 140 -24.17 -2.74 2.36
N LYS A 141 -24.56 -2.09 3.43
CA LYS A 141 -24.40 -0.65 3.65
C LYS A 141 -23.92 -0.39 5.07
N LEU A 142 -23.44 0.82 5.29
CA LEU A 142 -22.96 1.24 6.58
C LEU A 142 -24.02 1.01 7.66
N ASP A 143 -23.62 0.43 8.78
CA ASP A 143 -24.46 0.22 9.96
C ASP A 143 -25.19 1.49 10.40
N SER A 144 -26.40 1.30 10.94
CA SER A 144 -27.28 2.38 11.35
C SER A 144 -26.64 3.31 12.39
N ASP A 145 -25.92 2.74 13.34
CA ASP A 145 -25.29 3.49 14.43
C ASP A 145 -24.17 4.39 13.95
N SER A 146 -23.31 3.87 13.08
CA SER A 146 -22.27 4.64 12.40
C SER A 146 -22.88 5.69 11.46
N ASN A 147 -23.93 5.32 10.73
CA ASN A 147 -24.58 6.22 9.80
C ASN A 147 -25.27 7.41 10.50
N GLU A 148 -25.86 7.18 11.67
CA GLU A 148 -26.44 8.25 12.50
C GLU A 148 -25.33 9.15 13.09
N ALA A 149 -24.29 8.54 13.66
CA ALA A 149 -23.20 9.28 14.33
C ALA A 149 -22.43 10.20 13.37
N ARG A 150 -22.28 9.84 12.10
CA ARG A 150 -21.57 10.65 11.08
C ARG A 150 -22.36 11.84 10.57
N GLN A 151 -23.65 11.94 10.84
CA GLN A 151 -24.47 13.05 10.33
C GLN A 151 -24.16 14.35 11.06
N LEU A 152 -24.14 15.45 10.31
CA LEU A 152 -23.95 16.78 10.88
C LEU A 152 -25.11 17.10 11.82
N GLY A 153 -24.76 17.44 13.08
CA GLY A 153 -25.75 17.74 14.12
C GLY A 153 -26.27 16.53 14.87
N SER A 154 -25.77 15.33 14.62
CA SER A 154 -26.07 14.16 15.43
C SER A 154 -25.65 14.37 16.88
N LYS A 155 -26.49 13.90 17.81
CA LYS A 155 -26.18 13.88 19.25
C LYS A 155 -25.43 12.62 19.69
N LYS A 156 -25.23 11.67 18.77
CA LYS A 156 -24.57 10.41 19.04
C LYS A 156 -23.06 10.61 19.12
N ASP A 157 -22.49 10.18 20.21
CA ASP A 157 -21.04 10.26 20.45
C ASP A 157 -20.32 9.20 19.62
N VAL A 158 -19.50 9.64 18.67
CA VAL A 158 -18.70 8.78 17.78
C VAL A 158 -17.81 7.79 18.56
N ASN A 159 -17.28 8.20 19.73
CA ASN A 159 -16.43 7.35 20.55
C ASN A 159 -17.16 6.20 21.25
N LYS A 160 -18.49 6.21 21.21
CA LYS A 160 -19.34 5.16 21.79
C LYS A 160 -19.90 4.20 20.76
N VAL A 161 -19.57 4.40 19.49
CA VAL A 161 -19.96 3.49 18.41
C VAL A 161 -18.84 2.48 18.20
N ASP A 162 -19.13 1.22 18.44
CA ASP A 162 -18.19 0.14 18.22
C ASP A 162 -17.84 0.04 16.73
N ASN A 163 -16.55 -0.06 16.43
CA ASN A 163 -16.02 -0.15 15.06
C ASN A 163 -16.60 0.93 14.12
N TYR A 164 -16.64 2.18 14.59
CA TYR A 164 -17.18 3.32 13.85
C TYR A 164 -16.70 3.37 12.40
N LEU A 165 -17.65 3.45 11.46
CA LEU A 165 -17.45 3.41 10.00
C LEU A 165 -16.91 2.08 9.43
N LEU A 166 -16.78 1.03 10.22
CA LEU A 166 -16.31 -0.27 9.78
C LEU A 166 -17.42 -1.32 9.74
N ASN A 167 -18.43 -1.20 10.59
CA ASN A 167 -19.55 -2.14 10.63
C ASN A 167 -20.52 -1.90 9.48
N VAL A 168 -21.10 -2.99 8.99
CA VAL A 168 -22.14 -3.02 7.95
C VAL A 168 -23.36 -3.78 8.43
N ASP A 169 -24.52 -3.56 7.79
CA ASP A 169 -25.77 -4.22 8.12
C ASP A 169 -25.80 -5.71 7.69
N ASN A 170 -25.15 -6.03 6.57
CA ASN A 170 -25.03 -7.39 6.06
C ASN A 170 -23.60 -7.67 5.66
N GLU A 171 -22.93 -8.56 6.38
CA GLU A 171 -21.55 -8.93 6.13
C GLU A 171 -21.44 -9.95 4.99
N VAL A 172 -20.35 -9.87 4.23
CA VAL A 172 -19.98 -10.89 3.26
C VAL A 172 -19.28 -12.04 3.98
N VAL A 173 -19.82 -13.23 3.85
CA VAL A 173 -19.26 -14.45 4.44
C VAL A 173 -18.61 -15.29 3.35
N LEU A 174 -17.33 -15.58 3.50
CA LEU A 174 -16.56 -16.37 2.54
C LEU A 174 -15.88 -17.53 3.26
N PRO A 175 -15.83 -18.72 2.64
CA PRO A 175 -15.09 -19.84 3.23
C PRO A 175 -13.58 -19.59 3.20
N THR A 176 -12.87 -20.09 4.20
CA THR A 176 -11.40 -20.12 4.23
C THR A 176 -10.86 -21.17 3.28
N ASP A 177 -9.59 -21.04 2.90
CA ASP A 177 -8.85 -21.98 2.04
C ASP A 177 -9.52 -22.31 0.70
N THR A 178 -10.40 -21.42 0.22
CA THR A 178 -11.20 -21.61 -0.99
C THR A 178 -10.80 -20.55 -2.03
N LYS A 179 -10.63 -20.98 -3.29
CA LYS A 179 -10.33 -20.04 -4.39
C LYS A 179 -11.60 -19.38 -4.87
N ILE A 180 -11.74 -18.09 -4.61
CA ILE A 180 -12.92 -17.29 -4.94
C ILE A 180 -12.59 -16.35 -6.10
N ARG A 181 -13.44 -16.36 -7.13
CA ARG A 181 -13.41 -15.37 -8.21
C ARG A 181 -14.29 -14.20 -7.84
N ILE A 182 -13.71 -13.02 -7.82
CA ILE A 182 -14.44 -11.77 -7.56
C ILE A 182 -14.63 -11.03 -8.89
N LEU A 183 -15.88 -10.83 -9.31
CA LEU A 183 -16.24 -10.03 -10.47
C LEU A 183 -16.68 -8.64 -10.01
N LEU A 184 -15.92 -7.62 -10.35
CA LEU A 184 -16.16 -6.24 -9.92
C LEU A 184 -16.86 -5.45 -11.01
N THR A 185 -17.91 -4.73 -10.64
CA THR A 185 -18.61 -3.79 -11.51
C THR A 185 -19.22 -2.65 -10.70
N ALA A 186 -19.70 -1.61 -11.38
CA ALA A 186 -20.43 -0.51 -10.78
C ALA A 186 -21.72 -0.26 -11.53
N SER A 187 -22.75 0.18 -10.83
CA SER A 187 -24.06 0.50 -11.42
C SER A 187 -24.19 1.96 -11.80
N ASP A 188 -23.69 2.86 -10.98
CA ASP A 188 -23.93 4.31 -11.07
C ASP A 188 -22.68 5.17 -11.04
N VAL A 189 -21.55 4.68 -10.52
CA VAL A 189 -20.30 5.43 -10.42
C VAL A 189 -19.10 4.54 -10.74
N THR A 190 -18.03 5.16 -11.24
CA THR A 190 -16.74 4.49 -11.38
C THR A 190 -16.16 4.24 -9.98
N VAL A 191 -16.00 2.99 -9.60
CA VAL A 191 -15.40 2.60 -8.33
C VAL A 191 -14.09 1.88 -8.56
N SER A 192 -13.03 2.39 -7.94
CA SER A 192 -11.75 1.68 -7.84
C SER A 192 -11.80 0.73 -6.64
N TYR A 193 -11.97 -0.54 -6.92
CA TYR A 193 -12.10 -1.57 -5.89
C TYR A 193 -10.79 -2.26 -5.52
N THR A 194 -9.68 -1.79 -6.02
CA THR A 194 -8.35 -2.40 -5.83
C THR A 194 -7.93 -2.51 -4.36
N HIS A 195 -8.42 -1.66 -3.49
CA HIS A 195 -8.14 -1.69 -2.05
C HIS A 195 -8.94 -2.73 -1.28
N LEU A 196 -10.03 -3.26 -1.83
CA LEU A 196 -10.85 -4.31 -1.19
C LEU A 196 -10.32 -5.73 -1.42
N THR A 197 -9.49 -5.92 -2.43
CA THR A 197 -8.90 -7.22 -2.71
C THR A 197 -7.63 -7.51 -1.90
N LEU A 198 -7.07 -6.53 -1.19
CA LEU A 198 -5.79 -6.68 -0.52
C LEU A 198 -5.87 -6.96 0.99
N PRO A 199 -6.67 -6.27 1.83
CA PRO A 199 -6.67 -6.49 3.26
C PRO A 199 -7.96 -7.02 3.87
N THR A 200 -9.07 -7.04 3.16
CA THR A 200 -10.39 -7.31 3.76
C THR A 200 -10.77 -8.78 3.89
N ILE A 201 -9.89 -9.69 3.55
CA ILE A 201 -10.10 -11.09 3.88
C ILE A 201 -9.57 -11.32 5.30
N TYR A 202 -10.27 -10.80 6.28
CA TYR A 202 -10.21 -11.36 7.61
C TYR A 202 -10.98 -12.67 7.56
N SER A 203 -10.24 -13.77 7.54
CA SER A 203 -10.81 -15.07 7.88
C SER A 203 -11.21 -15.01 9.37
N VAL A 204 -12.50 -15.13 9.63
CA VAL A 204 -13.01 -15.45 10.95
C VAL A 204 -12.79 -16.92 11.22
#